data_b27ab1d9ce8c2eb74e4e1db47564273f
#
_entry.id   b27ab1d9ce8c2eb74e4e1db47564273f
#
_cell.length_a   1.000
_cell.length_b   1.000
_cell.length_c   1.000
_cell.angle_alpha   90.00
_cell.angle_beta   90.00
_cell.angle_gamma   90.00
#
_symmetry.space_group_name_H-M   'P 1'
#
loop_
_entity.id
_entity.type
_entity.pdbx_description
1 polymer ?
#
loop_
_entity_poly.entity_id
_entity_poly.type
_entity_poly.pdbx_seq_one_letter_code
_entity_poly.pdbx_strand_id
1 'polypeptide(L)' 'MKAERERREAILKAEGEKRSTILVAEGKKQSAILDAEAEKQAAILHAEAQKERHDQRG' A
#
# COMPACT_ATOMS: atom_id res chain seq x y z
N MET A 1 14.65 -28.52 -29.27
CA MET A 1 13.57 -28.95 -28.45
C MET A 1 13.76 -28.70 -26.96
N LYS A 2 14.72 -29.31 -26.30
CA LYS A 2 14.95 -29.08 -24.88
C LYS A 2 15.33 -27.62 -24.58
N ALA A 3 16.20 -27.03 -25.37
CA ALA A 3 16.63 -25.65 -25.18
C ALA A 3 15.50 -24.65 -25.37
N GLU A 4 14.61 -24.90 -26.32
CA GLU A 4 13.47 -24.03 -26.55
C GLU A 4 12.43 -24.11 -25.42
N ARG A 5 12.23 -25.30 -24.87
CA ARG A 5 11.34 -25.50 -23.73
C ARG A 5 11.88 -24.76 -22.51
N GLU A 6 13.17 -24.90 -22.25
CA GLU A 6 13.82 -24.21 -21.14
C GLU A 6 13.73 -22.70 -21.28
N ARG A 7 13.85 -22.19 -22.50
CA ARG A 7 13.70 -20.77 -22.78
C ARG A 7 12.29 -20.30 -22.45
N ARG A 8 11.27 -21.04 -22.87
CA ARG A 8 9.88 -20.71 -22.59
C ARG A 8 9.59 -20.72 -21.11
N GLU A 9 10.11 -21.73 -20.39
CA GLU A 9 9.94 -21.82 -18.96
C GLU A 9 10.60 -20.64 -18.24
N ALA A 10 11.77 -20.25 -18.67
CA ALA A 10 12.49 -19.12 -18.09
C ALA A 10 11.71 -17.80 -18.30
N ILE A 11 11.15 -17.61 -19.51
CA ILE A 11 10.35 -16.44 -19.83
C ILE A 11 9.09 -16.40 -18.97
N LEU A 12 8.37 -17.51 -18.87
CA LEU A 12 7.15 -17.59 -18.07
C LEU A 12 7.44 -17.32 -16.59
N LYS A 13 8.52 -17.86 -16.09
CA LYS A 13 8.95 -17.63 -14.70
C LYS A 13 9.28 -16.17 -14.46
N ALA A 14 10.03 -15.56 -15.38
CA ALA A 14 10.40 -14.14 -15.28
C ALA A 14 9.17 -13.25 -15.33
N GLU A 15 8.22 -13.55 -16.21
CA GLU A 15 6.96 -12.79 -16.28
C GLU A 15 6.13 -12.94 -15.01
N GLY A 16 6.09 -14.15 -14.45
CA GLY A 16 5.42 -14.41 -13.18
C GLY A 16 6.04 -13.62 -12.03
N GLU A 17 7.36 -13.60 -11.97
CA GLU A 17 8.09 -12.83 -10.95
C GLU A 17 7.84 -11.33 -11.10
N LYS A 18 7.82 -10.84 -12.34
CA LYS A 18 7.52 -9.44 -12.62
C LYS A 18 6.12 -9.06 -12.14
N ARG A 19 5.12 -9.88 -12.46
CA ARG A 19 3.74 -9.64 -12.03
C ARG A 19 3.62 -9.66 -10.51
N SER A 20 4.28 -10.61 -9.88
CA SER A 20 4.28 -10.72 -8.42
C SER A 20 4.91 -9.49 -7.78
N THR A 21 6.04 -9.02 -8.31
CA THR A 21 6.72 -7.82 -7.82
C THR A 21 5.83 -6.59 -7.95
N ILE A 22 5.15 -6.44 -9.09
CA ILE A 22 4.22 -5.33 -9.33
C ILE A 22 3.06 -5.37 -8.33
N LEU A 23 2.47 -6.55 -8.11
CA LEU A 23 1.36 -6.69 -7.15
C LEU A 23 1.79 -6.34 -5.73
N VAL A 24 2.97 -6.80 -5.32
CA VAL A 24 3.50 -6.47 -3.99
C VAL A 24 3.73 -4.96 -3.86
N ALA A 25 4.30 -4.34 -4.90
CA ALA A 25 4.57 -2.90 -4.89
C ALA A 25 3.26 -2.10 -4.83
N GLU A 26 2.25 -2.51 -5.58
CA GLU A 26 0.94 -1.87 -5.54
C GLU A 26 0.28 -2.02 -4.17
N GLY A 27 0.40 -3.20 -3.56
CA GLY A 27 -0.11 -3.45 -2.22
C GLY A 27 0.56 -2.55 -1.18
N LYS A 28 1.86 -2.39 -1.27
CA LYS A 28 2.62 -1.50 -0.37
C LYS A 28 2.19 -0.05 -0.55
N LYS A 29 2.00 0.38 -1.80
CA LYS A 29 1.54 1.72 -2.11
C LYS A 29 0.17 1.98 -1.50
N GLN A 30 -0.78 1.06 -1.69
CA GLN A 30 -2.12 1.20 -1.12
C GLN A 30 -2.09 1.21 0.40
N SER A 31 -1.29 0.34 1.02
CA SER A 31 -1.12 0.35 2.47
C SER A 31 -0.60 1.69 2.97
N ALA A 32 0.40 2.25 2.30
CA ALA A 32 0.97 3.54 2.67
C ALA A 32 -0.08 4.65 2.57
N ILE A 33 -0.91 4.64 1.52
CA ILE A 33 -1.99 5.61 1.34
C ILE A 33 -3.03 5.47 2.46
N LEU A 34 -3.45 4.25 2.77
CA LEU A 34 -4.42 3.98 3.83
C LEU A 34 -3.88 4.41 5.20
N ASP A 35 -2.62 4.13 5.47
CA ASP A 35 -1.98 4.54 6.71
C ASP A 35 -1.94 6.07 6.83
N ALA A 36 -1.59 6.76 5.75
CA ALA A 36 -1.55 8.22 5.73
C ALA A 36 -2.95 8.82 5.93
N GLU A 37 -3.97 8.22 5.30
CA GLU A 37 -5.36 8.65 5.50
C GLU A 37 -5.81 8.43 6.93
N ALA A 38 -5.45 7.29 7.53
CA ALA A 38 -5.77 6.98 8.91
C ALA A 38 -5.12 7.97 9.88
N GLU A 39 -3.86 8.32 9.64
CA GLU A 39 -3.15 9.32 10.44
C GLU A 39 -3.80 10.69 10.32
N LYS A 40 -4.20 11.07 9.12
CA LYS A 40 -4.90 12.33 8.88
C LYS A 40 -6.23 12.36 9.63
N GLN A 41 -7.01 11.29 9.54
CA GLN A 41 -8.27 11.17 10.24
C GLN A 41 -8.08 11.26 11.75
N ALA A 42 -7.09 10.56 12.27
CA ALA A 42 -6.78 10.58 13.71
C ALA A 42 -6.37 11.99 14.16
N ALA A 43 -5.57 12.69 13.37
CA ALA A 43 -5.16 14.05 13.66
C ALA A 43 -6.35 15.01 13.67
N ILE A 44 -7.26 14.87 12.72
CA ILE A 44 -8.48 15.68 12.66
C ILE A 44 -9.36 15.45 13.89
N LEU A 45 -9.59 14.19 14.23
CA LEU A 45 -10.39 13.83 15.41
C LEU A 45 -9.76 14.35 16.70
N HIS A 46 -8.45 14.27 16.80
CA HIS A 46 -7.73 14.77 17.97
C HIS A 46 -7.87 16.29 18.10
N ALA A 47 -7.73 16.99 16.98
CA ALA A 47 -7.88 18.44 16.95
C ALA A 47 -9.31 18.87 17.31
N GLU A 48 -10.31 18.17 16.80
CA GLU A 48 -11.72 18.43 17.12
C GLU A 48 -12.00 18.20 18.60
N ALA A 49 -11.46 17.12 19.18
CA ALA A 49 -11.62 16.83 20.59
C ALA A 49 -11.00 17.91 21.47
N GLN A 50 -9.82 18.41 21.09
CA GLN A 50 -9.16 19.48 21.81
C GLN A 50 -9.97 20.79 21.71
N LYS A 51 -10.52 21.06 20.54
CA LYS A 51 -11.36 22.24 20.33
C LYS A 51 -12.60 22.20 21.20
N GLU A 52 -13.29 21.07 21.26
CA GLU A 52 -14.45 20.90 22.12
C GLU A 52 -14.12 21.09 23.58
N ARG A 53 -12.99 20.54 24.05
CA ARG A 53 -12.55 20.75 25.43
C ARG A 53 -12.30 22.21 25.73
N HIS A 54 -11.68 22.90 24.79
CA HIS A 54 -11.39 24.31 24.93
C HIS A 54 -12.68 25.14 25.02
N ASP A 55 -13.63 24.86 24.15
CA ASP A 55 -14.93 25.53 24.13
C ASP A 55 -15.70 25.28 25.44
N GLN A 56 -15.63 24.06 25.97
CA GLN A 56 -16.29 23.72 27.23
C GLN A 56 -15.69 24.43 28.43
N ARG A 57 -14.42 24.75 28.37
CA ARG A 57 -13.76 25.50 29.45
C ARG A 57 -14.05 27.00 29.42
N GLY A 58 -14.36 27.47 28.23
CA GLY A 58 -14.68 28.86 28.03
C GLY A 58 -16.07 29.22 28.54
#